data_59fdff30f9437169c5e2205d922d26b8
#
_entry.id   59fdff30f9437169c5e2205d922d26b8
#
_cell.length_a   1.000
_cell.length_b   1.000
_cell.length_c   1.000
_cell.angle_alpha   90.00
_cell.angle_beta   90.00
_cell.angle_gamma   90.00
#
_symmetry.space_group_name_H-M   'P 1'
#
loop_
_entity.id
_entity.type
_entity.pdbx_description
1 polymer ?
#
loop_
_entity_poly.entity_id
_entity_poly.type
_entity_poly.pdbx_seq_one_letter_code
_entity_poly.pdbx_strand_id
1 'polypeptide(L)'
;MTDKTVAAAIVTYNRLPLLKESLAAVLAQTNYLSHVIVVDNLSTDGTKEYLDSLHDSRVVVYHADKNLGGAGGFNQAVRLFGETLEDDYVWLMDDDTIPEPDALKHLVEFSESHPEAGFVNSQVRWGSVTGNPSWMNVTAPRAFTWQRYLTDKDQPAIEVVNSTFVSVMFSREMVAMVGLPQKEYFIWGDDMEYTNRIADIKRGYMVINSIAVHKSKENTKP
;
A
#
# COMPACT_ATOMS: atom_id res chain seq x y z
N MET A 1 -16.51 20.05 2.50
CA MET A 1 -16.04 18.67 2.28
C MET A 1 -15.31 18.28 3.54
N THR A 2 -15.68 17.20 4.21
CA THR A 2 -14.88 16.66 5.31
C THR A 2 -13.56 16.20 4.72
N ASP A 3 -12.45 16.69 5.30
CA ASP A 3 -11.12 16.25 4.84
C ASP A 3 -11.01 14.73 5.08
N LYS A 4 -10.79 13.98 4.01
CA LYS A 4 -10.59 12.53 4.10
C LYS A 4 -9.31 12.21 4.86
N THR A 5 -9.34 11.12 5.62
CA THR A 5 -8.17 10.67 6.41
C THR A 5 -7.69 9.30 5.97
N VAL A 6 -6.38 9.09 6.04
CA VAL A 6 -5.72 7.85 5.62
C VAL A 6 -4.82 7.34 6.72
N ALA A 7 -4.97 6.06 7.07
CA ALA A 7 -3.97 5.31 7.81
C ALA A 7 -3.05 4.59 6.83
N ALA A 8 -1.78 4.94 6.77
CA ALA A 8 -0.79 4.13 6.09
C ALA A 8 -0.47 2.88 6.94
N ALA A 9 -0.10 1.77 6.30
CA ALA A 9 0.28 0.56 7.02
C ALA A 9 1.53 -0.07 6.39
N ILE A 10 2.57 -0.26 7.20
CA ILE A 10 3.87 -0.83 6.82
C ILE A 10 4.06 -2.14 7.57
N VAL A 11 4.43 -3.20 6.86
CA VAL A 11 4.84 -4.48 7.45
C VAL A 11 6.34 -4.61 7.31
N THR A 12 7.05 -4.95 8.41
CA THR A 12 8.51 -5.06 8.43
C THR A 12 9.01 -6.33 9.10
N TYR A 13 10.15 -6.85 8.63
CA TYR A 13 10.86 -7.97 9.23
C TYR A 13 12.36 -7.90 8.95
N ASN A 14 13.17 -7.57 9.97
CA ASN A 14 14.65 -7.54 9.90
C ASN A 14 15.18 -6.66 8.73
N ARG A 15 14.61 -5.46 8.55
CA ARG A 15 14.98 -4.50 7.51
C ARG A 15 15.02 -3.06 8.03
N LEU A 16 15.54 -2.86 9.25
CA LEU A 16 15.55 -1.55 9.91
C LEU A 16 16.02 -0.37 9.05
N PRO A 17 17.09 -0.45 8.22
CA PRO A 17 17.51 0.67 7.38
C PRO A 17 16.44 1.06 6.34
N LEU A 18 15.78 0.10 5.71
CA LEU A 18 14.73 0.34 4.72
C LEU A 18 13.46 0.87 5.37
N LEU A 19 13.06 0.28 6.51
CA LEU A 19 11.94 0.77 7.31
C LEU A 19 12.09 2.24 7.68
N LYS A 20 13.29 2.69 8.09
CA LYS A 20 13.55 4.10 8.43
C LYS A 20 13.31 5.03 7.24
N GLU A 21 13.74 4.64 6.05
CA GLU A 21 13.51 5.40 4.83
C GLU A 21 12.02 5.43 4.46
N SER A 22 11.38 4.26 4.45
CA SER A 22 9.96 4.12 4.12
C SER A 22 9.09 4.94 5.08
N LEU A 23 9.29 4.73 6.38
CA LEU A 23 8.53 5.44 7.41
C LEU A 23 8.72 6.97 7.32
N ALA A 24 9.94 7.44 7.07
CA ALA A 24 10.20 8.87 6.88
C ALA A 24 9.48 9.44 5.65
N ALA A 25 9.47 8.72 4.51
CA ALA A 25 8.77 9.14 3.31
C ALA A 25 7.24 9.13 3.49
N VAL A 26 6.71 8.15 4.23
CA VAL A 26 5.28 8.08 4.57
C VAL A 26 4.89 9.23 5.51
N LEU A 27 5.64 9.47 6.58
CA LEU A 27 5.37 10.57 7.52
C LEU A 27 5.51 11.96 6.89
N ALA A 28 6.25 12.08 5.79
CA ALA A 28 6.38 13.31 5.01
C ALA A 28 5.19 13.58 4.08
N GLN A 29 4.25 12.65 3.91
CA GLN A 29 3.01 12.90 3.18
C GLN A 29 2.19 13.95 3.94
N THR A 30 2.05 15.15 3.37
CA THR A 30 1.48 16.30 4.11
C THR A 30 -0.03 16.37 4.06
N ASN A 31 -0.65 15.72 3.08
CA ASN A 31 -2.09 15.75 2.88
C ASN A 31 -2.69 14.38 3.23
N TYR A 32 -3.82 14.36 3.89
CA TYR A 32 -4.65 13.19 4.17
C TYR A 32 -4.08 12.17 5.17
N LEU A 33 -2.76 12.11 5.43
CA LEU A 33 -2.17 11.15 6.35
C LEU A 33 -2.48 11.53 7.80
N SER A 34 -3.22 10.68 8.51
CA SER A 34 -3.56 10.83 9.92
C SER A 34 -2.83 9.83 10.81
N HIS A 35 -2.69 8.57 10.36
CA HIS A 35 -2.03 7.52 11.12
C HIS A 35 -1.05 6.71 10.26
N VAL A 36 -0.08 6.10 10.93
CA VAL A 36 0.84 5.11 10.32
C VAL A 36 0.89 3.88 11.23
N ILE A 37 0.31 2.79 10.78
CA ILE A 37 0.41 1.49 11.44
C ILE A 37 1.72 0.84 11.01
N VAL A 38 2.54 0.43 11.96
CA VAL A 38 3.75 -0.36 11.69
C VAL A 38 3.62 -1.73 12.36
N VAL A 39 3.58 -2.79 11.56
CA VAL A 39 3.59 -4.18 12.06
C VAL A 39 5.01 -4.71 12.00
N ASP A 40 5.65 -4.84 13.15
CA ASP A 40 6.94 -5.50 13.31
C ASP A 40 6.74 -7.01 13.49
N ASN A 41 7.16 -7.76 12.52
CA ASN A 41 6.96 -9.22 12.42
C ASN A 41 8.01 -10.01 13.24
N LEU A 42 8.28 -9.57 14.48
CA LEU A 42 9.30 -10.15 15.38
C LEU A 42 10.72 -9.95 14.83
N SER A 43 11.09 -8.72 14.53
CA SER A 43 12.47 -8.38 14.10
C SER A 43 13.48 -8.49 15.26
N THR A 44 14.73 -8.77 14.89
CA THR A 44 15.86 -8.95 15.82
C THR A 44 17.06 -8.05 15.49
N ASP A 45 16.88 -7.09 14.58
CA ASP A 45 17.92 -6.20 14.04
C ASP A 45 17.93 -4.79 14.65
N GLY A 46 17.22 -4.59 15.79
CA GLY A 46 17.03 -3.29 16.43
C GLY A 46 15.78 -2.53 15.96
N THR A 47 14.94 -3.15 15.12
CA THR A 47 13.67 -2.55 14.64
C THR A 47 12.74 -2.25 15.81
N LYS A 48 12.60 -3.18 16.76
CA LYS A 48 11.74 -2.99 17.92
C LYS A 48 12.14 -1.77 18.74
N GLU A 49 13.42 -1.68 19.12
CA GLU A 49 13.97 -0.57 19.91
C GLU A 49 13.81 0.77 19.19
N TYR A 50 13.99 0.78 17.85
CA TYR A 50 13.76 1.97 17.05
C TYR A 50 12.29 2.40 17.10
N LEU A 51 11.35 1.48 16.86
CA LEU A 51 9.91 1.79 16.86
C LEU A 51 9.44 2.25 18.26
N ASP A 52 9.91 1.62 19.34
CA ASP A 52 9.61 2.01 20.72
C ASP A 52 10.17 3.42 21.08
N SER A 53 11.20 3.89 20.36
CA SER A 53 11.79 5.22 20.57
C SER A 53 11.07 6.34 19.81
N LEU A 54 10.11 6.03 18.95
CA LEU A 54 9.38 7.05 18.19
C LEU A 54 8.41 7.83 19.08
N HIS A 55 8.38 9.15 18.89
CA HIS A 55 7.49 10.05 19.65
C HIS A 55 6.46 10.74 18.76
N ASP A 56 6.24 10.25 17.52
CA ASP A 56 5.19 10.77 16.63
C ASP A 56 3.84 10.11 17.00
N SER A 57 2.89 10.92 17.44
CA SER A 57 1.56 10.44 17.87
C SER A 57 0.73 9.81 16.75
N ARG A 58 1.11 9.99 15.50
CA ARG A 58 0.46 9.34 14.36
C ARG A 58 0.86 7.87 14.22
N VAL A 59 1.99 7.46 14.82
CA VAL A 59 2.54 6.11 14.64
C VAL A 59 1.93 5.14 15.64
N VAL A 60 1.28 4.10 15.13
CA VAL A 60 0.69 2.98 15.88
C VAL A 60 1.53 1.75 15.63
N VAL A 61 2.26 1.26 16.64
CA VAL A 61 3.15 0.12 16.51
C VAL A 61 2.49 -1.16 17.03
N TYR A 62 2.61 -2.24 16.28
CA TYR A 62 2.27 -3.59 16.71
C TYR A 62 3.48 -4.50 16.59
N HIS A 63 3.93 -5.07 17.71
CA HIS A 63 4.97 -6.09 17.75
C HIS A 63 4.34 -7.48 17.79
N ALA A 64 4.59 -8.27 16.76
CA ALA A 64 4.12 -9.65 16.72
C ALA A 64 4.92 -10.54 17.69
N ASP A 65 4.26 -11.50 18.31
CA ASP A 65 4.87 -12.50 19.20
C ASP A 65 5.54 -13.65 18.42
N LYS A 66 5.30 -13.73 17.14
CA LYS A 66 5.91 -14.67 16.18
C LYS A 66 5.95 -14.05 14.77
N ASN A 67 6.80 -14.58 13.91
CA ASN A 67 6.78 -14.19 12.50
C ASN A 67 5.49 -14.69 11.81
N LEU A 68 4.64 -13.74 11.43
CA LEU A 68 3.35 -13.97 10.78
C LEU A 68 3.47 -14.14 9.25
N GLY A 69 4.67 -13.91 8.68
CA GLY A 69 4.85 -13.71 7.24
C GLY A 69 4.28 -12.36 6.77
N GLY A 70 4.51 -12.01 5.51
CA GLY A 70 3.94 -10.79 4.91
C GLY A 70 2.43 -10.79 4.97
N ALA A 71 1.79 -11.88 4.55
CA ALA A 71 0.35 -12.05 4.54
C ALA A 71 -0.29 -11.88 5.93
N GLY A 72 0.31 -12.47 6.97
CA GLY A 72 -0.15 -12.31 8.35
C GLY A 72 0.07 -10.90 8.88
N GLY A 73 1.16 -10.25 8.51
CA GLY A 73 1.44 -8.86 8.83
C GLY A 73 0.40 -7.91 8.25
N PHE A 74 0.08 -8.03 6.97
CA PHE A 74 -0.97 -7.22 6.34
C PHE A 74 -2.37 -7.53 6.87
N ASN A 75 -2.68 -8.80 7.14
CA ASN A 75 -3.93 -9.14 7.84
C ASN A 75 -4.04 -8.41 9.17
N GLN A 76 -2.96 -8.39 9.97
CA GLN A 76 -2.93 -7.70 11.27
C GLN A 76 -3.04 -6.17 11.10
N ALA A 77 -2.37 -5.58 10.11
CA ALA A 77 -2.44 -4.15 9.83
C ALA A 77 -3.87 -3.71 9.46
N VAL A 78 -4.54 -4.44 8.54
CA VAL A 78 -5.92 -4.14 8.14
C VAL A 78 -6.90 -4.38 9.29
N ARG A 79 -6.66 -5.36 10.16
CA ARG A 79 -7.43 -5.59 11.39
C ARG A 79 -7.33 -4.39 12.32
N LEU A 80 -6.11 -3.90 12.62
CA LEU A 80 -5.88 -2.73 13.48
C LEU A 80 -6.58 -1.50 12.90
N PHE A 81 -6.46 -1.26 11.60
CA PHE A 81 -7.19 -0.19 10.93
C PHE A 81 -8.70 -0.29 11.19
N GLY A 82 -9.29 -1.46 11.01
CA GLY A 82 -10.73 -1.67 11.16
C GLY A 82 -11.22 -1.57 12.61
N GLU A 83 -10.43 -2.03 13.58
CA GLU A 83 -10.83 -2.17 14.98
C GLU A 83 -10.45 -0.96 15.86
N THR A 84 -9.40 -0.20 15.51
CA THR A 84 -8.83 0.81 16.40
C THR A 84 -8.75 2.22 15.85
N LEU A 85 -8.92 2.41 14.55
CA LEU A 85 -8.84 3.72 13.90
C LEU A 85 -10.18 4.05 13.22
N GLU A 86 -10.38 5.33 12.90
CA GLU A 86 -11.59 5.83 12.22
C GLU A 86 -11.29 6.43 10.84
N ASP A 87 -10.08 6.21 10.31
CA ASP A 87 -9.67 6.74 9.01
C ASP A 87 -10.55 6.22 7.87
N ASP A 88 -10.74 7.03 6.83
CA ASP A 88 -11.56 6.68 5.67
C ASP A 88 -10.92 5.61 4.77
N TYR A 89 -9.57 5.62 4.73
CA TYR A 89 -8.78 4.73 3.86
C TYR A 89 -7.64 4.08 4.61
N VAL A 90 -7.25 2.87 4.17
CA VAL A 90 -5.98 2.22 4.54
C VAL A 90 -5.09 2.12 3.31
N TRP A 91 -3.81 2.52 3.46
CA TRP A 91 -2.79 2.51 2.41
C TRP A 91 -1.66 1.54 2.78
N LEU A 92 -1.62 0.38 2.13
CA LEU A 92 -0.70 -0.72 2.45
C LEU A 92 0.60 -0.62 1.66
N MET A 93 1.73 -0.94 2.30
CA MET A 93 3.03 -1.01 1.67
C MET A 93 4.04 -1.86 2.45
N ASP A 94 5.05 -2.38 1.72
CA ASP A 94 6.22 -3.03 2.30
C ASP A 94 7.20 -2.00 2.89
N ASP A 95 8.11 -2.46 3.77
CA ASP A 95 9.12 -1.65 4.44
C ASP A 95 10.24 -1.11 3.51
N ASP A 96 10.28 -1.54 2.25
CA ASP A 96 11.19 -1.08 1.20
C ASP A 96 10.48 -0.25 0.10
N THR A 97 9.26 0.21 0.39
CA THR A 97 8.48 1.10 -0.46
C THR A 97 8.69 2.56 -0.05
N ILE A 98 9.14 3.39 -0.97
CA ILE A 98 9.38 4.82 -0.76
C ILE A 98 8.42 5.60 -1.65
N PRO A 99 7.30 6.11 -1.12
CA PRO A 99 6.38 6.94 -1.90
C PRO A 99 6.96 8.33 -2.16
N GLU A 100 6.69 8.87 -3.36
CA GLU A 100 6.96 10.26 -3.66
C GLU A 100 6.07 11.22 -2.83
N PRO A 101 6.47 12.48 -2.62
CA PRO A 101 5.79 13.40 -1.70
C PRO A 101 4.28 13.59 -1.96
N ASP A 102 3.83 13.52 -3.21
CA ASP A 102 2.42 13.68 -3.60
C ASP A 102 1.71 12.34 -3.89
N ALA A 103 2.36 11.20 -3.62
CA ALA A 103 1.81 9.89 -3.98
C ALA A 103 0.44 9.63 -3.34
N LEU A 104 0.32 9.86 -2.03
CA LEU A 104 -0.94 9.69 -1.30
C LEU A 104 -2.02 10.64 -1.79
N LYS A 105 -1.66 11.92 -2.02
CA LYS A 105 -2.59 12.92 -2.54
C LYS A 105 -3.24 12.46 -3.84
N HIS A 106 -2.46 11.98 -4.80
CA HIS A 106 -2.98 11.50 -6.08
C HIS A 106 -3.92 10.29 -5.93
N LEU A 107 -3.62 9.37 -4.98
CA LEU A 107 -4.50 8.23 -4.71
C LEU A 107 -5.85 8.68 -4.14
N VAL A 108 -5.85 9.58 -3.14
CA VAL A 108 -7.07 10.06 -2.51
C VAL A 108 -7.92 10.88 -3.48
N GLU A 109 -7.33 11.86 -4.16
CA GLU A 109 -8.05 12.71 -5.12
C GLU A 109 -8.67 11.88 -6.26
N PHE A 110 -7.97 10.85 -6.73
CA PHE A 110 -8.52 9.91 -7.72
C PHE A 110 -9.69 9.12 -7.13
N SER A 111 -9.55 8.53 -5.94
CA SER A 111 -10.61 7.75 -5.29
C SER A 111 -11.87 8.57 -5.04
N GLU A 112 -11.74 9.83 -4.60
CA GLU A 112 -12.87 10.72 -4.35
C GLU A 112 -13.61 11.11 -5.64
N SER A 113 -12.92 11.17 -6.77
CA SER A 113 -13.53 11.46 -8.07
C SER A 113 -14.06 10.21 -8.79
N HIS A 114 -13.76 8.99 -8.31
CA HIS A 114 -14.12 7.72 -8.92
C HIS A 114 -14.76 6.76 -7.88
N PRO A 115 -16.02 6.98 -7.50
CA PRO A 115 -16.70 6.19 -6.46
C PRO A 115 -16.87 4.70 -6.84
N GLU A 116 -16.68 4.36 -8.11
CA GLU A 116 -16.63 2.99 -8.60
C GLU A 116 -15.29 2.27 -8.29
N ALA A 117 -14.27 2.99 -7.80
CA ALA A 117 -13.01 2.40 -7.44
C ALA A 117 -13.14 1.53 -6.17
N GLY A 118 -12.75 0.27 -6.26
CA GLY A 118 -12.63 -0.65 -5.14
C GLY A 118 -11.25 -0.59 -4.51
N PHE A 119 -10.22 -0.39 -5.33
CA PHE A 119 -8.87 -0.09 -4.89
C PHE A 119 -8.15 0.82 -5.89
N VAL A 120 -7.16 1.55 -5.39
CA VAL A 120 -6.23 2.33 -6.20
C VAL A 120 -4.80 2.03 -5.77
N ASN A 121 -3.87 1.97 -6.73
CA ASN A 121 -2.46 1.74 -6.44
C ASN A 121 -1.56 2.72 -7.19
N SER A 122 -0.37 2.94 -6.65
CA SER A 122 0.66 3.75 -7.29
C SER A 122 1.30 3.03 -8.47
N GLN A 123 1.87 3.80 -9.40
CA GLN A 123 2.84 3.30 -10.34
C GLN A 123 4.15 3.00 -9.60
N VAL A 124 4.53 1.72 -9.53
CA VAL A 124 5.73 1.30 -8.79
C VAL A 124 6.97 1.29 -9.71
N ARG A 125 8.01 2.02 -9.30
CA ARG A 125 9.31 2.08 -9.96
C ARG A 125 10.35 1.29 -9.15
N TRP A 126 11.32 0.69 -9.82
CA TRP A 126 12.39 -0.03 -9.16
C TRP A 126 13.62 0.86 -8.94
N GLY A 127 14.09 0.90 -7.70
CA GLY A 127 15.35 1.54 -7.28
C GLY A 127 15.36 3.07 -7.26
N SER A 128 14.65 3.74 -8.18
CA SER A 128 14.55 5.20 -8.22
C SER A 128 13.28 5.67 -8.95
N VAL A 129 12.90 6.94 -8.78
CA VAL A 129 11.74 7.58 -9.43
C VAL A 129 11.79 7.52 -10.95
N THR A 130 12.98 7.63 -11.52
CA THR A 130 13.23 7.51 -12.97
C THR A 130 13.60 6.09 -13.39
N GLY A 131 13.54 5.14 -12.44
CA GLY A 131 13.86 3.74 -12.68
C GLY A 131 12.87 3.04 -13.61
N ASN A 132 13.23 1.84 -14.02
CA ASN A 132 12.32 0.97 -14.75
C ASN A 132 11.09 0.63 -13.91
N PRO A 133 9.96 0.22 -14.52
CA PRO A 133 8.88 -0.38 -13.76
C PRO A 133 9.40 -1.50 -12.85
N SER A 134 8.89 -1.58 -11.63
CA SER A 134 9.15 -2.73 -10.77
C SER A 134 8.40 -3.94 -11.32
N TRP A 135 9.13 -4.91 -11.90
CA TRP A 135 8.50 -6.05 -12.58
C TRP A 135 7.70 -6.95 -11.63
N MET A 136 8.12 -7.04 -10.37
CA MET A 136 7.37 -7.78 -9.34
C MET A 136 6.00 -7.15 -9.03
N ASN A 137 5.83 -5.86 -9.34
CA ASN A 137 4.64 -5.09 -8.98
C ASN A 137 3.86 -4.64 -10.23
N VAL A 138 4.08 -5.27 -11.38
CA VAL A 138 3.31 -5.00 -12.58
C VAL A 138 1.90 -5.53 -12.39
N THR A 139 0.95 -4.61 -12.39
CA THR A 139 -0.48 -4.92 -12.31
C THR A 139 -1.01 -5.43 -13.64
N ALA A 140 -1.98 -6.34 -13.60
CA ALA A 140 -2.65 -6.82 -14.80
C ALA A 140 -3.74 -5.82 -15.24
N PRO A 141 -3.59 -5.16 -16.40
CA PRO A 141 -4.63 -4.26 -16.90
C PRO A 141 -5.90 -5.05 -17.27
N ARG A 142 -7.05 -4.48 -16.98
CA ARG A 142 -8.32 -5.04 -17.46
C ARG A 142 -8.35 -4.95 -18.99
N ALA A 143 -8.85 -5.99 -19.65
CA ALA A 143 -8.90 -6.06 -21.10
C ALA A 143 -9.47 -4.77 -21.73
N PHE A 144 -8.81 -4.27 -22.76
CA PHE A 144 -9.11 -3.05 -23.53
C PHE A 144 -8.81 -1.71 -22.83
N THR A 145 -8.53 -1.64 -21.55
CA THR A 145 -8.27 -0.35 -20.87
C THR A 145 -6.89 0.22 -21.20
N TRP A 146 -5.87 -0.64 -21.36
CA TRP A 146 -4.56 -0.21 -21.81
C TRP A 146 -4.55 0.37 -23.24
N GLN A 147 -5.50 -0.03 -24.10
CA GLN A 147 -5.65 0.54 -25.43
C GLN A 147 -6.08 2.01 -25.36
N ARG A 148 -6.95 2.37 -24.40
CA ARG A 148 -7.29 3.78 -24.15
C ARG A 148 -6.06 4.58 -23.78
N TYR A 149 -5.19 4.05 -22.90
CA TYR A 149 -3.94 4.71 -22.53
C TYR A 149 -3.00 4.95 -23.72
N LEU A 150 -3.00 4.07 -24.72
CA LEU A 150 -2.22 4.26 -25.96
C LEU A 150 -2.79 5.37 -26.86
N THR A 151 -4.09 5.58 -26.83
CA THR A 151 -4.79 6.59 -27.65
C THR A 151 -4.97 7.93 -26.94
N ASP A 152 -5.04 7.89 -25.61
CA ASP A 152 -5.18 9.07 -24.75
C ASP A 152 -4.14 8.99 -23.62
N LYS A 153 -3.02 9.67 -23.83
CA LYS A 153 -1.89 9.67 -22.89
C LYS A 153 -2.13 10.54 -21.64
N ASP A 154 -3.17 11.35 -21.66
CA ASP A 154 -3.56 12.23 -20.55
C ASP A 154 -4.50 11.51 -19.55
N GLN A 155 -4.75 10.21 -19.73
CA GLN A 155 -5.53 9.43 -18.77
C GLN A 155 -4.84 9.38 -17.40
N PRO A 156 -5.57 9.72 -16.32
CA PRO A 156 -4.99 9.77 -14.97
C PRO A 156 -4.68 8.39 -14.39
N ALA A 157 -5.32 7.33 -14.91
CA ALA A 157 -5.17 5.98 -14.39
C ALA A 157 -5.42 4.89 -15.46
N ILE A 158 -4.92 3.70 -15.18
CA ILE A 158 -5.17 2.48 -15.94
C ILE A 158 -6.04 1.55 -15.08
N GLU A 159 -7.17 1.08 -15.60
CA GLU A 159 -7.99 0.08 -14.91
C GLU A 159 -7.24 -1.26 -14.87
N VAL A 160 -7.13 -1.83 -13.67
CA VAL A 160 -6.39 -3.08 -13.40
C VAL A 160 -7.28 -4.08 -12.66
N VAL A 161 -6.94 -5.37 -12.73
CA VAL A 161 -7.69 -6.42 -12.04
C VAL A 161 -7.04 -6.87 -10.74
N ASN A 162 -5.76 -6.51 -10.52
CA ASN A 162 -5.03 -6.83 -9.30
C ASN A 162 -3.92 -5.81 -9.02
N SER A 163 -3.38 -5.87 -7.82
CA SER A 163 -2.22 -5.09 -7.36
C SER A 163 -1.48 -5.86 -6.29
N THR A 164 -0.20 -5.54 -6.10
CA THR A 164 0.58 -5.98 -4.93
C THR A 164 0.39 -5.00 -3.77
N PHE A 165 0.71 -5.44 -2.53
CA PHE A 165 0.69 -4.56 -1.35
C PHE A 165 1.90 -3.61 -1.29
N VAL A 166 2.42 -3.24 -2.46
CA VAL A 166 3.41 -2.18 -2.63
C VAL A 166 2.67 -0.92 -3.10
N SER A 167 2.23 -0.09 -2.15
CA SER A 167 1.47 1.16 -2.39
C SER A 167 0.08 0.95 -3.01
N VAL A 168 -0.81 0.28 -2.29
CA VAL A 168 -2.23 0.11 -2.65
C VAL A 168 -3.14 0.63 -1.54
N MET A 169 -4.22 1.32 -1.92
CA MET A 169 -5.16 1.96 -0.98
C MET A 169 -6.58 1.42 -1.16
N PHE A 170 -7.24 1.18 -0.03
CA PHE A 170 -8.62 0.68 0.06
C PHE A 170 -9.46 1.60 0.94
N SER A 171 -10.75 1.80 0.59
CA SER A 171 -11.67 2.48 1.48
C SER A 171 -12.09 1.59 2.66
N ARG A 172 -12.45 2.21 3.78
CA ARG A 172 -13.02 1.51 4.95
C ARG A 172 -14.25 0.70 4.58
N GLU A 173 -15.12 1.25 3.73
CA GLU A 173 -16.29 0.55 3.22
C GLU A 173 -15.89 -0.74 2.48
N MET A 174 -14.87 -0.67 1.63
CA MET A 174 -14.40 -1.84 0.89
C MET A 174 -13.80 -2.89 1.81
N VAL A 175 -12.98 -2.50 2.79
CA VAL A 175 -12.44 -3.42 3.81
C VAL A 175 -13.57 -4.08 4.60
N ALA A 176 -14.60 -3.33 5.00
CA ALA A 176 -15.75 -3.88 5.70
C ALA A 176 -16.55 -4.88 4.84
N MET A 177 -16.64 -4.64 3.53
CA MET A 177 -17.37 -5.48 2.59
C MET A 177 -16.67 -6.81 2.31
N VAL A 178 -15.36 -6.79 2.08
CA VAL A 178 -14.59 -7.97 1.66
C VAL A 178 -13.87 -8.68 2.81
N GLY A 179 -13.76 -8.04 3.98
CA GLY A 179 -13.04 -8.56 5.13
C GLY A 179 -11.52 -8.40 5.02
N LEU A 180 -10.77 -9.25 5.73
CA LEU A 180 -9.32 -9.16 5.84
C LEU A 180 -8.59 -9.92 4.72
N PRO A 181 -7.33 -9.52 4.37
CA PRO A 181 -6.44 -10.34 3.56
C PRO A 181 -6.21 -11.72 4.20
N GLN A 182 -5.99 -12.74 3.39
CA GLN A 182 -5.84 -14.11 3.89
C GLN A 182 -4.43 -14.37 4.41
N LYS A 183 -4.28 -14.49 5.73
CA LYS A 183 -3.00 -14.74 6.42
C LYS A 183 -2.38 -16.11 6.15
N GLU A 184 -3.17 -17.06 5.69
CA GLU A 184 -2.79 -18.46 5.42
C GLU A 184 -1.78 -18.57 4.26
N TYR A 185 -1.69 -17.56 3.42
CA TYR A 185 -0.66 -17.50 2.37
C TYR A 185 0.77 -17.41 2.92
N PHE A 186 0.93 -16.89 4.13
CA PHE A 186 2.20 -16.62 4.80
C PHE A 186 3.08 -15.62 4.05
N ILE A 187 3.46 -15.93 2.79
CA ILE A 187 4.24 -15.04 1.91
C ILE A 187 3.80 -15.24 0.45
N TRP A 188 3.50 -14.12 -0.22
CA TRP A 188 3.05 -14.00 -1.60
C TRP A 188 1.65 -14.58 -1.90
N GLY A 189 0.92 -13.88 -2.70
CA GLY A 189 -0.39 -14.25 -3.22
C GLY A 189 -1.58 -13.72 -2.44
N ASP A 190 -1.38 -13.26 -1.21
CA ASP A 190 -2.41 -12.61 -0.38
C ASP A 190 -2.87 -11.27 -0.98
N ASP A 191 -1.94 -10.51 -1.55
CA ASP A 191 -2.16 -9.27 -2.27
C ASP A 191 -3.00 -9.48 -3.55
N MET A 192 -2.60 -10.44 -4.35
CA MET A 192 -3.30 -10.81 -5.59
C MET A 192 -4.71 -11.36 -5.29
N GLU A 193 -4.86 -12.24 -4.28
CA GLU A 193 -6.15 -12.76 -3.85
C GLU A 193 -7.07 -11.62 -3.39
N TYR A 194 -6.56 -10.75 -2.50
CA TYR A 194 -7.35 -9.68 -1.92
C TYR A 194 -7.84 -8.67 -2.98
N THR A 195 -6.93 -8.24 -3.85
CA THR A 195 -7.26 -7.27 -4.90
C THR A 195 -8.13 -7.88 -6.00
N ASN A 196 -7.93 -9.15 -6.40
CA ASN A 196 -8.83 -9.86 -7.31
C ASN A 196 -10.25 -9.97 -6.75
N ARG A 197 -10.39 -10.34 -5.47
CA ARG A 197 -11.69 -10.42 -4.77
C ARG A 197 -12.42 -9.08 -4.78
N ILE A 198 -11.70 -7.98 -4.63
CA ILE A 198 -12.26 -6.62 -4.76
C ILE A 198 -12.62 -6.32 -6.21
N ALA A 199 -11.76 -6.68 -7.18
CA ALA A 199 -11.98 -6.42 -8.60
C ALA A 199 -13.20 -7.15 -9.20
N ASP A 200 -13.69 -8.20 -8.53
CA ASP A 200 -14.95 -8.87 -8.85
C ASP A 200 -16.19 -8.05 -8.45
N ILE A 201 -16.03 -7.08 -7.56
CA ILE A 201 -17.13 -6.26 -6.99
C ILE A 201 -17.08 -4.83 -7.53
N LYS A 202 -15.90 -4.20 -7.46
CA LYS A 202 -15.63 -2.82 -7.92
C LYS A 202 -14.36 -2.81 -8.77
N ARG A 203 -14.07 -1.68 -9.41
CA ARG A 203 -12.90 -1.54 -10.30
C ARG A 203 -11.63 -1.25 -9.52
N GLY A 204 -10.49 -1.81 -9.97
CA GLY A 204 -9.16 -1.43 -9.53
C GLY A 204 -8.51 -0.44 -10.50
N TYR A 205 -7.69 0.49 -10.00
CA TYR A 205 -6.99 1.46 -10.84
C TYR A 205 -5.54 1.67 -10.39
N MET A 206 -4.63 1.64 -11.35
CA MET A 206 -3.27 2.17 -11.16
C MET A 206 -3.26 3.65 -11.52
N VAL A 207 -3.04 4.52 -10.55
CA VAL A 207 -2.98 5.98 -10.72
C VAL A 207 -1.59 6.38 -11.19
N ILE A 208 -1.50 6.92 -12.43
CA ILE A 208 -0.23 7.12 -13.13
C ILE A 208 0.67 8.15 -12.44
N ASN A 209 0.08 9.23 -11.90
CA ASN A 209 0.81 10.29 -11.22
C ASN A 209 1.16 9.99 -9.77
N SER A 210 0.62 8.92 -9.19
CA SER A 210 1.04 8.42 -7.89
C SER A 210 2.23 7.50 -8.09
N ILE A 211 3.40 7.89 -7.62
CA ILE A 211 4.64 7.14 -7.83
C ILE A 211 5.18 6.65 -6.48
N ALA A 212 5.54 5.37 -6.43
CA ALA A 212 6.29 4.78 -5.34
C ALA A 212 7.54 4.06 -5.87
N VAL A 213 8.64 4.14 -5.13
CA VAL A 213 9.89 3.44 -5.45
C VAL A 213 9.99 2.18 -4.60
N HIS A 214 10.13 1.03 -5.23
CA HIS A 214 10.39 -0.23 -4.55
C HIS A 214 11.91 -0.51 -4.54
N LYS A 215 12.49 -0.62 -3.36
CA LYS A 215 13.93 -0.86 -3.15
C LYS A 215 14.26 -2.34 -2.96
N SER A 216 13.52 -3.22 -3.63
CA SER A 216 13.86 -4.64 -3.65
C SER A 216 15.27 -4.87 -4.23
N LYS A 217 15.96 -5.92 -3.75
CA LYS A 217 17.35 -6.21 -4.14
C LYS A 217 17.52 -6.42 -5.64
N GLU A 218 16.53 -7.01 -6.29
CA GLU A 218 16.54 -7.32 -7.70
C GLU A 218 15.22 -6.92 -8.34
N ASN A 219 15.26 -6.51 -9.61
CA ASN A 219 14.09 -6.26 -10.44
C ASN A 219 13.76 -7.51 -11.27
N THR A 220 13.41 -8.58 -10.57
CA THR A 220 13.07 -9.85 -11.21
C THR A 220 11.73 -9.74 -11.94
N LYS A 221 11.67 -10.31 -13.14
CA LYS A 221 10.41 -10.49 -13.85
C LYS A 221 9.61 -11.63 -13.20
N PRO A 222 8.28 -11.52 -13.16
CA PRO A 222 7.42 -12.59 -12.70
C PRO A 222 7.54 -13.85 -13.57
#